data_4bc9854f1bedb463fb07e297849dcd08
#
_entry.id   4bc9854f1bedb463fb07e297849dcd08
#
_cell.length_a   1.000
_cell.length_b   1.000
_cell.length_c   1.000
_cell.angle_alpha   90.00
_cell.angle_beta   90.00
_cell.angle_gamma   90.00
#
_symmetry.space_group_name_H-M   'P 1'
#
loop_
_entity.id
_entity.type
_entity.pdbx_description
1 polymer ?
#
loop_
_entity_poly.entity_id
_entity_poly.type
_entity_poly.pdbx_seq_one_letter_code
_entity_poly.pdbx_strand_id
1 'polypeptide(L)'
;MYIYQTMSNNFGYIDIILLAMIAGFIILRLRNILGRKTGHEDKAFSGFSERKFEQFKKENIQEEKFEETGLEGEQKEKFLKGAEKAYESIITSFAKGDKKNLKNLLTSQMSSNFEEAINQREKENIKSELTFVGFKQSKLEKFEKIKNEFYATVKFVCEIISVKRDKENKIVEGNPDKIKTVTDHWKFSRNVFSKKPNWYLAEIVSNK
;
A
#
# COMPACT_ATOMS: atom_id res chain seq x y z
N MET A 1 22.35 50.47 -16.70
CA MET A 1 22.56 49.24 -17.45
C MET A 1 22.24 48.08 -16.50
N TYR A 2 20.99 47.62 -16.50
CA TYR A 2 20.51 46.55 -15.59
C TYR A 2 20.63 45.23 -16.32
N ILE A 3 21.45 44.33 -15.78
CA ILE A 3 21.62 42.97 -16.28
C ILE A 3 20.50 42.15 -15.62
N TYR A 4 19.49 41.76 -16.40
CA TYR A 4 18.51 40.76 -15.99
C TYR A 4 19.15 39.38 -16.10
N GLN A 5 19.42 38.80 -14.94
CA GLN A 5 19.84 37.41 -14.82
C GLN A 5 18.62 36.53 -14.95
N THR A 6 18.49 35.85 -16.08
CA THR A 6 17.44 34.86 -16.33
C THR A 6 17.66 33.65 -15.41
N MET A 7 16.85 33.51 -14.41
CA MET A 7 16.76 32.28 -13.65
C MET A 7 16.19 31.17 -14.55
N SER A 8 17.06 30.24 -14.90
CA SER A 8 16.75 29.06 -15.69
C SER A 8 15.77 28.16 -14.95
N ASN A 9 14.60 27.96 -15.56
CA ASN A 9 13.52 27.08 -15.12
C ASN A 9 13.90 25.59 -15.26
N ASN A 10 14.75 25.07 -14.38
CA ASN A 10 15.02 23.62 -14.30
C ASN A 10 13.96 22.84 -13.52
N PHE A 11 12.92 23.49 -12.99
CA PHE A 11 11.85 22.82 -12.24
C PHE A 11 10.87 22.05 -13.13
N GLY A 12 10.69 22.42 -14.40
CA GLY A 12 9.73 21.77 -15.30
C GLY A 12 10.11 20.35 -15.74
N TYR A 13 11.40 20.02 -15.79
CA TYR A 13 11.84 18.71 -16.27
C TYR A 13 11.70 17.61 -15.22
N ILE A 14 11.78 17.95 -13.94
CA ILE A 14 11.66 16.99 -12.84
C ILE A 14 10.21 16.52 -12.71
N ASP A 15 9.24 17.41 -12.87
CA ASP A 15 7.81 17.07 -12.89
C ASP A 15 7.44 16.21 -14.09
N ILE A 16 8.05 16.48 -15.25
CA ILE A 16 7.85 15.68 -16.48
C ILE A 16 8.45 14.29 -16.32
N ILE A 17 9.61 14.13 -15.69
CA ILE A 17 10.25 12.85 -15.44
C ILE A 17 9.44 12.04 -14.41
N LEU A 18 8.91 12.69 -13.38
CA LEU A 18 8.06 12.06 -12.37
C LEU A 18 6.73 11.61 -12.97
N LEU A 19 6.10 12.46 -13.83
CA LEU A 19 4.92 12.09 -14.60
C LEU A 19 5.20 10.98 -15.60
N ALA A 20 6.36 10.97 -16.26
CA ALA A 20 6.74 9.91 -17.19
C ALA A 20 6.99 8.58 -16.47
N MET A 21 7.57 8.58 -15.26
CA MET A 21 7.72 7.38 -14.44
C MET A 21 6.36 6.82 -13.97
N ILE A 22 5.44 7.69 -13.56
CA ILE A 22 4.08 7.29 -13.17
C ILE A 22 3.33 6.76 -14.40
N ALA A 23 3.41 7.43 -15.54
CA ALA A 23 2.80 6.97 -16.79
C ALA A 23 3.41 5.65 -17.29
N GLY A 24 4.73 5.50 -17.21
CA GLY A 24 5.45 4.26 -17.54
C GLY A 24 5.01 3.10 -16.63
N PHE A 25 4.85 3.33 -15.36
CA PHE A 25 4.35 2.33 -14.40
C PHE A 25 2.91 1.91 -14.70
N ILE A 26 2.05 2.87 -15.06
CA ILE A 26 0.65 2.59 -15.46
C ILE A 26 0.62 1.78 -16.75
N ILE A 27 1.44 2.10 -17.75
CA ILE A 27 1.51 1.38 -19.03
C ILE A 27 2.04 -0.04 -18.85
N LEU A 28 3.07 -0.24 -18.02
CA LEU A 28 3.59 -1.57 -17.69
C LEU A 28 2.55 -2.42 -16.94
N ARG A 29 1.76 -1.81 -16.07
CA ARG A 29 0.66 -2.47 -15.34
C ARG A 29 -0.47 -2.89 -16.29
N LEU A 30 -0.85 -2.04 -17.25
CA LEU A 30 -1.87 -2.35 -18.25
C LEU A 30 -1.42 -3.47 -19.20
N ARG A 31 -0.14 -3.49 -19.60
CA ARG A 31 0.42 -4.54 -20.46
C ARG A 31 0.40 -5.92 -19.80
N ASN A 32 0.55 -5.99 -18.47
CA ASN A 32 0.51 -7.24 -17.72
C ASN A 32 -0.91 -7.79 -17.50
N ILE A 33 -1.95 -6.94 -17.61
CA ILE A 33 -3.36 -7.32 -17.47
C ILE A 33 -3.98 -7.75 -18.81
N LEU A 34 -3.56 -7.14 -19.92
CA LEU A 34 -4.08 -7.43 -21.26
C LEU A 34 -3.39 -8.62 -21.98
N GLY A 35 -2.28 -9.16 -21.42
CA GLY A 35 -1.47 -10.20 -22.06
C GLY A 35 -1.75 -11.64 -21.62
N ARG A 36 -2.70 -11.92 -20.75
CA ARG A 36 -3.04 -13.29 -20.35
C ARG A 36 -4.38 -13.71 -20.95
N LYS A 37 -4.33 -14.32 -22.15
CA LYS A 37 -5.34 -15.25 -22.62
C LYS A 37 -5.31 -16.48 -21.68
N THR A 38 -6.24 -16.55 -20.75
CA THR A 38 -6.52 -17.78 -20.01
C THR A 38 -7.52 -18.60 -20.81
N GLY A 39 -7.02 -19.41 -21.73
CA GLY A 39 -7.76 -20.57 -22.21
C GLY A 39 -7.32 -21.76 -21.36
N HIS A 40 -8.16 -22.21 -20.46
CA HIS A 40 -8.10 -23.55 -19.93
C HIS A 40 -9.51 -24.10 -19.81
N GLU A 41 -9.76 -25.12 -20.65
CA GLU A 41 -10.99 -25.90 -20.64
C GLU A 41 -11.06 -26.74 -19.37
N ASP A 42 -12.26 -26.74 -18.80
CA ASP A 42 -12.66 -27.58 -17.67
C ASP A 42 -12.54 -29.05 -18.03
N LYS A 43 -11.71 -29.79 -17.32
CA LYS A 43 -11.89 -31.24 -17.15
C LYS A 43 -12.53 -31.49 -15.80
N ALA A 44 -13.78 -31.92 -15.89
CA ALA A 44 -14.57 -32.40 -14.79
C ALA A 44 -13.81 -33.41 -13.94
N PHE A 45 -13.61 -33.10 -12.66
CA PHE A 45 -13.27 -34.07 -11.64
C PHE A 45 -14.51 -34.28 -10.77
N SER A 46 -15.33 -35.22 -11.20
CA SER A 46 -16.44 -35.77 -10.42
C SER A 46 -15.86 -36.71 -9.36
N GLY A 47 -16.14 -36.42 -8.10
CA GLY A 47 -15.96 -37.39 -7.04
C GLY A 47 -15.28 -36.88 -5.78
N PHE A 48 -15.90 -35.92 -5.09
CA PHE A 48 -15.64 -35.76 -3.67
C PHE A 48 -16.97 -35.57 -2.95
N SER A 49 -17.29 -36.58 -2.16
CA SER A 49 -18.58 -36.78 -1.48
C SER A 49 -18.87 -35.67 -0.50
N GLU A 50 -20.02 -35.04 -0.64
CA GLU A 50 -20.60 -33.96 0.20
C GLU A 50 -20.78 -34.33 1.70
N ARG A 51 -20.51 -35.56 2.08
CA ARG A 51 -20.79 -36.06 3.48
C ARG A 51 -19.70 -35.72 4.50
N LYS A 52 -18.59 -35.13 4.13
CA LYS A 52 -17.51 -34.74 5.08
C LYS A 52 -17.56 -33.29 5.52
N PHE A 53 -18.38 -32.45 4.90
CA PHE A 53 -18.45 -31.01 5.23
C PHE A 53 -19.36 -30.70 6.44
N GLU A 54 -20.25 -31.62 6.81
CA GLU A 54 -21.17 -31.36 7.92
C GLU A 54 -20.61 -31.68 9.32
N GLN A 55 -19.51 -32.43 9.42
CA GLN A 55 -18.92 -32.78 10.71
C GLN A 55 -17.93 -31.74 11.29
N PHE A 56 -17.50 -30.78 10.51
CA PHE A 56 -16.62 -29.68 11.00
C PHE A 56 -17.37 -28.46 11.51
N LYS A 57 -18.70 -28.51 11.59
CA LYS A 57 -19.57 -27.37 11.95
C LYS A 57 -19.88 -27.24 13.44
N LYS A 58 -19.21 -28.00 14.30
CA LYS A 58 -19.46 -27.95 15.77
C LYS A 58 -18.15 -27.92 16.56
N GLU A 59 -17.33 -26.92 16.40
CA GLU A 59 -16.43 -26.50 17.46
C GLU A 59 -16.35 -24.96 17.45
N ASN A 60 -16.73 -24.40 18.59
CA ASN A 60 -16.76 -23.00 18.97
C ASN A 60 -15.61 -22.18 18.38
N ILE A 61 -15.81 -21.64 17.19
CA ILE A 61 -15.13 -20.45 16.75
C ILE A 61 -16.16 -19.34 17.01
N GLN A 62 -15.86 -18.41 17.89
CA GLN A 62 -16.50 -17.10 17.85
C GLN A 62 -16.16 -16.54 16.47
N GLU A 63 -17.00 -16.89 15.48
CA GLU A 63 -17.04 -16.21 14.21
C GLU A 63 -17.43 -14.77 14.56
N GLU A 64 -16.45 -13.84 14.58
CA GLU A 64 -16.79 -12.44 14.37
C GLU A 64 -17.52 -12.42 13.03
N LYS A 65 -18.84 -12.47 13.08
CA LYS A 65 -19.72 -12.25 11.93
C LYS A 65 -19.43 -10.84 11.45
N PHE A 66 -18.54 -10.72 10.46
CA PHE A 66 -18.55 -9.57 9.60
C PHE A 66 -19.86 -9.65 8.81
N GLU A 67 -20.88 -8.96 9.30
CA GLU A 67 -22.14 -8.82 8.58
C GLU A 67 -21.85 -8.22 7.20
N GLU A 68 -22.65 -8.57 6.21
CA GLU A 68 -22.54 -8.05 4.83
C GLU A 68 -22.65 -6.51 4.75
N THR A 69 -22.95 -5.84 5.86
CA THR A 69 -23.20 -4.41 6.03
C THR A 69 -21.95 -3.55 6.22
N GLY A 70 -20.76 -4.14 6.42
CA GLY A 70 -19.52 -3.37 6.55
C GLY A 70 -18.89 -3.40 7.95
N LEU A 71 -17.74 -2.73 8.07
CA LEU A 71 -17.10 -2.48 9.37
C LEU A 71 -17.81 -1.33 10.07
N GLU A 72 -18.52 -1.61 11.18
CA GLU A 72 -19.24 -0.61 11.94
C GLU A 72 -18.86 -0.62 13.43
N GLY A 73 -19.19 0.46 14.12
CA GLY A 73 -18.99 0.58 15.57
C GLY A 73 -17.57 0.26 16.02
N GLU A 74 -17.46 -0.56 17.06
CA GLU A 74 -16.19 -0.95 17.69
C GLU A 74 -15.22 -1.68 16.73
N GLN A 75 -15.74 -2.46 15.79
CA GLN A 75 -14.92 -3.17 14.79
C GLN A 75 -14.24 -2.19 13.85
N LYS A 76 -14.94 -1.15 13.39
CA LYS A 76 -14.37 -0.08 12.57
C LYS A 76 -13.26 0.67 13.29
N GLU A 77 -13.47 1.01 14.56
CA GLU A 77 -12.45 1.69 15.37
C GLU A 77 -11.21 0.83 15.58
N LYS A 78 -11.39 -0.46 15.92
CA LYS A 78 -10.28 -1.42 16.05
C LYS A 78 -9.51 -1.56 14.74
N PHE A 79 -10.25 -1.66 13.63
CA PHE A 79 -9.63 -1.73 12.29
C PHE A 79 -8.83 -0.46 11.98
N LEU A 80 -9.40 0.74 12.17
CA LEU A 80 -8.73 2.01 11.89
C LEU A 80 -7.47 2.18 12.73
N LYS A 81 -7.51 1.87 14.03
CA LYS A 81 -6.31 1.87 14.90
C LYS A 81 -5.23 0.90 14.41
N GLY A 82 -5.65 -0.28 13.92
CA GLY A 82 -4.74 -1.25 13.30
C GLY A 82 -4.15 -0.74 11.99
N ALA A 83 -4.96 -0.12 11.14
CA ALA A 83 -4.56 0.46 9.87
C ALA A 83 -3.59 1.65 10.04
N GLU A 84 -3.78 2.49 11.05
CA GLU A 84 -2.85 3.57 11.42
C GLU A 84 -1.48 3.02 11.80
N LYS A 85 -1.44 2.01 12.69
CA LYS A 85 -0.19 1.36 13.08
C LYS A 85 0.52 0.70 11.89
N ALA A 86 -0.25 0.07 11.00
CA ALA A 86 0.29 -0.54 9.79
C ALA A 86 0.85 0.53 8.85
N TYR A 87 0.13 1.65 8.65
CA TYR A 87 0.58 2.78 7.84
C TYR A 87 1.93 3.31 8.31
N GLU A 88 2.03 3.71 9.59
CA GLU A 88 3.27 4.22 10.18
C GLU A 88 4.42 3.21 10.05
N SER A 89 4.15 1.93 10.37
CA SER A 89 5.15 0.86 10.26
C SER A 89 5.63 0.65 8.82
N ILE A 90 4.72 0.71 7.83
CA ILE A 90 5.06 0.53 6.42
C ILE A 90 5.93 1.68 5.91
N ILE A 91 5.52 2.94 6.14
CA ILE A 91 6.29 4.09 5.62
C ILE A 91 7.67 4.21 6.27
N THR A 92 7.77 3.93 7.57
CA THR A 92 9.05 3.95 8.30
C THR A 92 9.95 2.79 7.90
N SER A 93 9.40 1.58 7.72
CA SER A 93 10.16 0.42 7.23
C SER A 93 10.62 0.61 5.78
N PHE A 94 9.79 1.21 4.94
CA PHE A 94 10.16 1.54 3.57
C PHE A 94 11.30 2.55 3.52
N ALA A 95 11.24 3.60 4.32
CA ALA A 95 12.31 4.58 4.42
C ALA A 95 13.63 3.94 4.85
N LYS A 96 13.59 3.05 5.85
CA LYS A 96 14.76 2.32 6.37
C LYS A 96 15.25 1.19 5.46
N GLY A 97 14.46 0.76 4.47
CA GLY A 97 14.76 -0.42 3.65
C GLY A 97 14.53 -1.76 4.37
N ASP A 98 13.71 -1.78 5.44
CA ASP A 98 13.40 -3.01 6.19
C ASP A 98 12.40 -3.90 5.44
N LYS A 99 12.93 -4.64 4.47
CA LYS A 99 12.18 -5.60 3.63
C LYS A 99 11.51 -6.69 4.46
N LYS A 100 12.11 -7.09 5.60
CA LYS A 100 11.57 -8.17 6.46
C LYS A 100 10.29 -7.73 7.15
N ASN A 101 10.26 -6.53 7.73
CA ASN A 101 9.06 -6.01 8.36
C ASN A 101 7.94 -5.74 7.33
N LEU A 102 8.29 -5.23 6.16
CA LEU A 102 7.35 -4.98 5.07
C LEU A 102 6.61 -6.25 4.62
N LYS A 103 7.29 -7.39 4.52
CA LYS A 103 6.66 -8.70 4.16
C LYS A 103 5.53 -9.11 5.11
N ASN A 104 5.57 -8.66 6.36
CA ASN A 104 4.53 -9.00 7.34
C ASN A 104 3.28 -8.09 7.24
N LEU A 105 3.36 -6.98 6.51
CA LEU A 105 2.33 -5.94 6.44
C LEU A 105 1.72 -5.81 5.04
N LEU A 106 2.37 -6.39 4.03
CA LEU A 106 2.02 -6.24 2.62
C LEU A 106 1.53 -7.56 2.03
N THR A 107 0.66 -7.49 1.03
CA THR A 107 0.41 -8.65 0.15
C THR A 107 1.68 -8.97 -0.63
N SER A 108 1.79 -10.19 -1.16
CA SER A 108 2.97 -10.62 -1.94
C SER A 108 3.27 -9.67 -3.10
N GLN A 109 2.24 -9.20 -3.81
CA GLN A 109 2.40 -8.26 -4.92
C GLN A 109 2.96 -6.91 -4.46
N MET A 110 2.40 -6.34 -3.38
CA MET A 110 2.89 -5.08 -2.82
C MET A 110 4.31 -5.23 -2.26
N SER A 111 4.60 -6.37 -1.61
CA SER A 111 5.94 -6.66 -1.10
C SER A 111 6.99 -6.62 -2.22
N SER A 112 6.70 -7.26 -3.38
CA SER A 112 7.59 -7.24 -4.54
C SER A 112 7.82 -5.83 -5.08
N ASN A 113 6.75 -5.02 -5.19
CA ASN A 113 6.85 -3.65 -5.67
C ASN A 113 7.70 -2.76 -4.72
N PHE A 114 7.49 -2.92 -3.41
CA PHE A 114 8.26 -2.17 -2.40
C PHE A 114 9.73 -2.60 -2.36
N GLU A 115 10.00 -3.91 -2.51
CA GLU A 115 11.35 -4.44 -2.57
C GLU A 115 12.10 -3.94 -3.81
N GLU A 116 11.43 -3.89 -4.98
CA GLU A 116 12.00 -3.33 -6.20
C GLU A 116 12.36 -1.84 -6.03
N ALA A 117 11.45 -1.04 -5.45
CA ALA A 117 11.69 0.38 -5.19
C ALA A 117 12.85 0.60 -4.20
N ILE A 118 12.98 -0.24 -3.16
CA ILE A 118 14.10 -0.19 -2.22
C ILE A 118 15.40 -0.54 -2.95
N ASN A 119 15.42 -1.63 -3.75
CA ASN A 119 16.59 -2.05 -4.50
C ASN A 119 17.06 -0.99 -5.50
N GLN A 120 16.11 -0.32 -6.17
CA GLN A 120 16.44 0.78 -7.10
C GLN A 120 17.10 1.94 -6.36
N ARG A 121 16.52 2.37 -5.24
CA ARG A 121 17.07 3.44 -4.39
C ARG A 121 18.48 3.08 -3.87
N GLU A 122 18.68 1.81 -3.47
CA GLU A 122 19.99 1.31 -3.01
C GLU A 122 21.05 1.36 -4.13
N LYS A 123 20.67 0.98 -5.37
CA LYS A 123 21.55 1.09 -6.54
C LYS A 123 21.97 2.54 -6.86
N GLU A 124 21.08 3.47 -6.64
CA GLU A 124 21.32 4.90 -6.81
C GLU A 124 22.09 5.53 -5.64
N ASN A 125 22.41 4.73 -4.61
CA ASN A 125 23.07 5.19 -3.38
C ASN A 125 22.28 6.30 -2.65
N ILE A 126 20.95 6.28 -2.75
CA ILE A 126 20.08 7.24 -2.09
C ILE A 126 19.64 6.68 -0.75
N LYS A 127 19.90 7.42 0.32
CA LYS A 127 19.37 7.17 1.67
C LYS A 127 18.09 7.98 1.86
N SER A 128 17.05 7.32 2.39
CA SER A 128 15.80 7.97 2.75
C SER A 128 15.64 8.02 4.26
N GLU A 129 15.37 9.19 4.78
CA GLU A 129 15.05 9.45 6.17
C GLU A 129 13.61 9.93 6.26
N LEU A 130 12.83 9.37 7.17
CA LEU A 130 11.44 9.73 7.37
C LEU A 130 11.13 9.76 8.87
N THR A 131 10.56 10.86 9.32
CA THR A 131 9.99 11.01 10.65
C THR A 131 8.49 11.15 10.51
N PHE A 132 7.76 10.22 11.09
CA PHE A 132 6.31 10.31 11.21
C PHE A 132 5.96 11.23 12.39
N VAL A 133 5.18 12.28 12.13
CA VAL A 133 4.77 13.26 13.15
C VAL A 133 3.44 12.87 13.77
N GLY A 134 2.44 12.52 12.93
CA GLY A 134 1.14 12.09 13.40
C GLY A 134 0.07 12.09 12.32
N PHE A 135 -1.09 11.52 12.67
CA PHE A 135 -2.28 11.59 11.83
C PHE A 135 -3.10 12.84 12.14
N LYS A 136 -3.54 13.52 11.09
CA LYS A 136 -4.60 14.55 11.17
C LYS A 136 -5.98 13.93 11.00
N GLN A 137 -6.06 12.88 10.15
CA GLN A 137 -7.30 12.18 9.87
C GLN A 137 -7.03 10.77 9.38
N SER A 138 -7.84 9.84 9.85
CA SER A 138 -7.95 8.49 9.31
C SER A 138 -9.43 8.17 9.12
N LYS A 139 -9.84 7.85 7.89
CA LYS A 139 -11.24 7.61 7.55
C LYS A 139 -11.38 6.37 6.67
N LEU A 140 -12.23 5.43 7.10
CA LEU A 140 -12.68 4.35 6.24
C LEU A 140 -13.60 4.93 5.18
N GLU A 141 -13.24 4.80 3.91
CA GLU A 141 -14.00 5.32 2.77
C GLU A 141 -14.83 4.25 2.09
N LYS A 142 -14.29 3.03 2.02
CA LYS A 142 -14.97 1.93 1.35
C LYS A 142 -14.66 0.62 2.06
N PHE A 143 -15.68 -0.22 2.19
CA PHE A 143 -15.54 -1.61 2.60
C PHE A 143 -16.30 -2.47 1.61
N GLU A 144 -15.69 -3.55 1.13
CA GLU A 144 -16.30 -4.45 0.17
C GLU A 144 -15.78 -5.87 0.34
N LYS A 145 -16.65 -6.83 0.03
CA LYS A 145 -16.29 -8.25 -0.05
C LYS A 145 -16.30 -8.65 -1.52
N ILE A 146 -15.16 -9.11 -2.00
CA ILE A 146 -15.00 -9.60 -3.37
C ILE A 146 -14.51 -11.04 -3.30
N LYS A 147 -15.35 -12.00 -3.68
CA LYS A 147 -15.07 -13.44 -3.54
C LYS A 147 -14.75 -13.80 -2.08
N ASN A 148 -13.52 -14.28 -1.84
CA ASN A 148 -13.03 -14.73 -0.54
C ASN A 148 -12.15 -13.70 0.17
N GLU A 149 -12.19 -12.44 -0.26
CA GLU A 149 -11.40 -11.35 0.31
C GLU A 149 -12.29 -10.19 0.75
N PHE A 150 -12.04 -9.68 1.95
CA PHE A 150 -12.50 -8.37 2.36
C PHE A 150 -11.50 -7.31 1.92
N TYR A 151 -12.01 -6.17 1.45
CA TYR A 151 -11.21 -5.00 1.11
C TYR A 151 -11.72 -3.79 1.89
N ALA A 152 -10.80 -3.05 2.46
CA ALA A 152 -11.10 -1.81 3.19
C ALA A 152 -10.17 -0.69 2.67
N THR A 153 -10.77 0.37 2.11
CA THR A 153 -10.03 1.54 1.65
C THR A 153 -10.08 2.62 2.72
N VAL A 154 -8.91 3.06 3.15
CA VAL A 154 -8.73 4.09 4.17
C VAL A 154 -8.04 5.30 3.58
N LYS A 155 -8.60 6.47 3.83
CA LYS A 155 -7.94 7.76 3.62
C LYS A 155 -7.16 8.12 4.85
N PHE A 156 -5.86 8.37 4.69
CA PHE A 156 -4.99 8.93 5.71
C PHE A 156 -4.60 10.35 5.34
N VAL A 157 -4.69 11.26 6.30
CA VAL A 157 -4.06 12.57 6.23
C VAL A 157 -3.09 12.63 7.40
N CYS A 158 -1.80 12.69 7.10
CA CYS A 158 -0.76 12.66 8.12
C CYS A 158 0.31 13.73 7.87
N GLU A 159 1.11 13.97 8.88
CA GLU A 159 2.25 14.86 8.84
C GLU A 159 3.54 14.03 8.95
N ILE A 160 4.47 14.33 8.07
CA ILE A 160 5.78 13.70 8.01
C ILE A 160 6.87 14.74 7.77
N ILE A 161 8.10 14.40 8.17
CA ILE A 161 9.32 15.04 7.67
C ILE A 161 10.05 14.00 6.85
N SER A 162 10.41 14.30 5.62
CA SER A 162 11.11 13.36 4.74
C SER A 162 12.26 14.02 4.01
N VAL A 163 13.39 13.31 3.96
CA VAL A 163 14.63 13.76 3.29
C VAL A 163 15.23 12.58 2.55
N LYS A 164 15.72 12.84 1.35
CA LYS A 164 16.59 11.90 0.64
C LYS A 164 17.98 12.52 0.48
N ARG A 165 19.01 11.70 0.72
CA ARG A 165 20.42 12.08 0.62
C ARG A 165 21.14 11.17 -0.34
N ASP A 166 22.09 11.74 -1.08
CA ASP A 166 23.00 11.00 -1.94
C ASP A 166 24.16 10.35 -1.13
N LYS A 167 25.08 9.69 -1.84
CA LYS A 167 26.26 9.05 -1.25
C LYS A 167 27.19 10.02 -0.51
N GLU A 168 27.14 11.32 -0.86
CA GLU A 168 27.93 12.39 -0.25
C GLU A 168 27.19 13.05 0.94
N ASN A 169 26.03 12.48 1.33
CA ASN A 169 25.17 12.99 2.39
C ASN A 169 24.51 14.34 2.07
N LYS A 170 24.52 14.76 0.80
CA LYS A 170 23.86 15.98 0.34
C LYS A 170 22.36 15.71 0.15
N ILE A 171 21.54 16.67 0.53
CA ILE A 171 20.09 16.57 0.33
C ILE A 171 19.78 16.70 -1.16
N VAL A 172 19.15 15.66 -1.73
CA VAL A 172 18.67 15.62 -3.11
C VAL A 172 17.18 15.83 -3.21
N GLU A 173 16.43 15.54 -2.14
CA GLU A 173 14.98 15.74 -2.09
C GLU A 173 14.52 15.95 -0.64
N GLY A 174 13.50 16.79 -0.44
CA GLY A 174 12.90 17.04 0.86
C GLY A 174 13.57 18.15 1.65
N ASN A 175 13.12 18.32 2.90
CA ASN A 175 13.66 19.31 3.83
C ASN A 175 13.54 18.77 5.27
N PRO A 176 14.65 18.67 6.03
CA PRO A 176 14.63 18.11 7.39
C PRO A 176 13.88 18.99 8.42
N ASP A 177 13.74 20.28 8.12
CA ASP A 177 13.13 21.26 9.04
C ASP A 177 11.67 21.56 8.70
N LYS A 178 11.13 20.89 7.65
CA LYS A 178 9.78 21.17 7.17
C LYS A 178 8.84 20.00 7.32
N ILE A 179 7.77 20.21 8.06
CA ILE A 179 6.65 19.27 8.15
C ILE A 179 5.85 19.35 6.84
N LYS A 180 5.56 18.19 6.26
CA LYS A 180 4.74 18.03 5.06
C LYS A 180 3.46 17.27 5.42
N THR A 181 2.31 17.80 5.02
CA THR A 181 1.04 17.07 5.08
C THR A 181 0.92 16.19 3.83
N VAL A 182 0.63 14.92 4.04
CA VAL A 182 0.44 13.92 2.98
C VAL A 182 -0.97 13.35 3.09
N THR A 183 -1.60 13.11 1.95
CA THR A 183 -2.90 12.44 1.85
C THR A 183 -2.75 11.20 1.00
N ASP A 184 -3.01 10.05 1.60
CA ASP A 184 -2.91 8.75 0.95
C ASP A 184 -4.22 7.98 1.06
N HIS A 185 -4.51 7.19 0.02
CA HIS A 185 -5.65 6.27 -0.01
C HIS A 185 -5.11 4.85 -0.15
N TRP A 186 -5.23 4.07 0.92
CA TRP A 186 -4.69 2.72 0.98
C TRP A 186 -5.81 1.69 1.07
N LYS A 187 -5.72 0.67 0.24
CA LYS A 187 -6.63 -0.47 0.26
C LYS A 187 -5.97 -1.64 0.94
N PHE A 188 -6.54 -2.06 2.04
CA PHE A 188 -6.14 -3.26 2.77
C PHE A 188 -7.00 -4.45 2.35
N SER A 189 -6.42 -5.65 2.38
CA SER A 189 -7.16 -6.90 2.18
C SER A 189 -6.98 -7.86 3.35
N ARG A 190 -7.99 -8.71 3.55
CA ARG A 190 -8.00 -9.82 4.51
C ARG A 190 -8.79 -10.97 3.92
N ASN A 191 -8.23 -12.18 3.97
CA ASN A 191 -8.96 -13.36 3.56
C ASN A 191 -10.10 -13.68 4.54
N VAL A 192 -11.30 -13.94 4.00
CA VAL A 192 -12.53 -14.22 4.77
C VAL A 192 -12.37 -15.43 5.69
N PHE A 193 -11.62 -16.44 5.26
CA PHE A 193 -11.39 -17.69 6.01
C PHE A 193 -10.18 -17.62 6.94
N SER A 194 -9.48 -16.49 6.97
CA SER A 194 -8.32 -16.34 7.84
C SER A 194 -8.71 -16.28 9.30
N LYS A 195 -8.17 -17.22 10.10
CA LYS A 195 -8.30 -17.19 11.57
C LYS A 195 -7.51 -16.05 12.21
N LYS A 196 -6.58 -15.42 11.47
CA LYS A 196 -5.77 -14.30 11.96
C LYS A 196 -6.48 -12.98 11.62
N PRO A 197 -6.57 -12.03 12.55
CA PRO A 197 -7.23 -10.74 12.32
C PRO A 197 -6.41 -9.79 11.45
N ASN A 198 -5.34 -10.26 10.83
CA ASN A 198 -4.38 -9.42 10.13
C ASN A 198 -4.92 -8.93 8.78
N TRP A 199 -4.77 -7.64 8.56
CA TRP A 199 -4.97 -6.98 7.30
C TRP A 199 -3.62 -6.67 6.65
N TYR A 200 -3.56 -6.80 5.32
CA TYR A 200 -2.35 -6.57 4.53
C TYR A 200 -2.61 -5.44 3.53
N LEU A 201 -1.66 -4.54 3.34
CA LEU A 201 -1.76 -3.54 2.29
C LEU A 201 -1.75 -4.24 0.92
N ALA A 202 -2.82 -4.05 0.18
CA ALA A 202 -3.04 -4.67 -1.14
C ALA A 202 -2.86 -3.69 -2.29
N GLU A 203 -3.12 -2.40 -2.06
CA GLU A 203 -3.04 -1.37 -3.10
C GLU A 203 -2.88 0.02 -2.48
N ILE A 204 -2.08 0.88 -3.14
CA ILE A 204 -2.08 2.32 -2.91
C ILE A 204 -2.90 2.93 -4.03
N VAL A 205 -4.02 3.57 -3.67
CA VAL A 205 -4.98 4.11 -4.64
C VAL A 205 -4.56 5.53 -5.00
N SER A 206 -4.27 5.75 -6.28
CA SER A 206 -3.99 7.10 -6.78
C SER A 206 -5.29 7.89 -6.92
N ASN A 207 -5.35 9.09 -6.34
CA ASN A 207 -6.42 10.02 -6.67
C ASN A 207 -6.22 10.48 -8.13
N LYS A 208 -7.28 10.30 -8.92
CA LYS A 208 -7.36 10.92 -10.25
C LYS A 208 -7.76 12.38 -10.11
#